data_3d8c3c2b68370b6af270ba6f8144bd07
#
_entry.id   3d8c3c2b68370b6af270ba6f8144bd07
#
_cell.length_a   1.000
_cell.length_b   1.000
_cell.length_c   1.000
_cell.angle_alpha   90.00
_cell.angle_beta   90.00
_cell.angle_gamma   90.00
#
_symmetry.space_group_name_H-M   'P 1'
#
loop_
_entity.id
_entity.type
_entity.pdbx_description
1 polymer ?
#
loop_
_entity_poly.entity_id
_entity_poly.type
_entity_poly.pdbx_seq_one_letter_code
_entity_poly.pdbx_strand_id
1 'polypeptide(L)'
;MKKLMKYTMLLLPVFVLFACEDEVEVYKESTNRLNFVYEAYTKSDTLIPRTFVYDPETKVFDTVWLEVTTMGYIVDQERKFVLEQVSTGENQAEADVHYIAFDNSLVEGLYVIPAGKNEARVPVVLKRDPSLKS
;
A
#
# COMPACT_ATOMS: atom_id res chain seq x y z
N MET A 1 -15.33 -67.93 -6.89
CA MET A 1 -15.65 -66.63 -7.49
C MET A 1 -16.38 -65.69 -6.55
N LYS A 2 -17.41 -66.07 -5.82
CA LYS A 2 -18.15 -65.16 -4.90
C LYS A 2 -17.35 -64.60 -3.72
N LYS A 3 -16.31 -65.30 -3.21
CA LYS A 3 -15.46 -64.80 -2.11
C LYS A 3 -14.45 -63.76 -2.56
N LEU A 4 -13.90 -63.87 -3.77
CA LEU A 4 -12.95 -62.91 -4.33
C LEU A 4 -13.62 -61.57 -4.55
N MET A 5 -14.86 -61.56 -5.03
CA MET A 5 -15.63 -60.35 -5.31
C MET A 5 -15.98 -59.57 -4.04
N LYS A 6 -16.12 -60.21 -2.88
CA LYS A 6 -16.35 -59.56 -1.56
C LYS A 6 -15.12 -58.79 -1.06
N TYR A 7 -13.93 -59.29 -1.30
CA TYR A 7 -12.69 -58.60 -0.91
C TYR A 7 -12.33 -57.46 -1.82
N THR A 8 -12.65 -57.55 -3.13
CA THR A 8 -12.46 -56.47 -4.08
C THR A 8 -13.35 -55.25 -3.76
N MET A 9 -14.59 -55.51 -3.26
CA MET A 9 -15.52 -54.46 -2.89
C MET A 9 -15.15 -53.78 -1.54
N LEU A 10 -14.39 -54.43 -0.69
CA LEU A 10 -13.92 -53.87 0.58
C LEU A 10 -12.64 -53.03 0.41
N LEU A 11 -11.83 -53.31 -0.63
CA LEU A 11 -10.59 -52.63 -0.90
C LEU A 11 -10.78 -51.30 -1.65
N LEU A 12 -11.90 -51.15 -2.36
CA LEU A 12 -12.20 -49.97 -3.17
C LEU A 12 -12.34 -48.68 -2.35
N PRO A 13 -13.01 -48.65 -1.15
CA PRO A 13 -13.15 -47.44 -0.39
C PRO A 13 -11.87 -46.96 0.33
N VAL A 14 -10.85 -47.82 0.50
CA VAL A 14 -9.59 -47.44 1.13
C VAL A 14 -8.72 -46.58 0.22
N PHE A 15 -8.83 -46.74 -1.10
CA PHE A 15 -8.06 -45.90 -2.05
C PHE A 15 -8.58 -44.50 -2.24
N VAL A 16 -9.82 -44.21 -1.84
CA VAL A 16 -10.43 -42.88 -2.01
C VAL A 16 -9.99 -41.90 -0.92
N LEU A 17 -9.40 -42.40 0.18
CA LEU A 17 -8.98 -41.55 1.32
C LEU A 17 -7.58 -40.91 1.15
N PHE A 18 -6.87 -41.23 0.07
CA PHE A 18 -5.54 -40.65 -0.22
C PHE A 18 -5.55 -39.62 -1.35
N ALA A 19 -6.71 -39.23 -1.83
CA ALA A 19 -6.84 -38.19 -2.83
C ALA A 19 -7.28 -36.90 -2.15
N CYS A 20 -6.34 -36.03 -1.89
CA CYS A 20 -6.34 -34.59 -1.74
C CYS A 20 -5.50 -34.14 -0.53
N GLU A 21 -4.22 -34.10 -0.73
CA GLU A 21 -3.37 -33.06 -0.16
C GLU A 21 -2.68 -32.38 -1.32
N ASP A 22 -3.45 -31.68 -2.14
CA ASP A 22 -2.87 -30.58 -2.89
C ASP A 22 -2.58 -29.48 -1.85
N GLU A 23 -1.31 -29.36 -1.48
CA GLU A 23 -0.84 -28.16 -0.79
C GLU A 23 -1.24 -26.98 -1.69
N VAL A 24 -2.22 -26.21 -1.23
CA VAL A 24 -2.51 -24.92 -1.85
C VAL A 24 -1.19 -24.15 -1.78
N GLU A 25 -0.54 -23.95 -2.94
CA GLU A 25 0.64 -23.11 -3.01
C GLU A 25 0.27 -21.74 -2.47
N VAL A 26 0.60 -21.51 -1.21
CA VAL A 26 0.49 -20.18 -0.61
C VAL A 26 1.47 -19.31 -1.37
N TYR A 27 0.95 -18.35 -2.12
CA TYR A 27 1.74 -17.38 -2.86
C TYR A 27 2.76 -16.73 -1.92
N LYS A 28 4.00 -17.18 -2.00
CA LYS A 28 5.11 -16.68 -1.20
C LYS A 28 5.85 -15.61 -2.00
N GLU A 29 5.24 -14.45 -2.14
CA GLU A 29 6.00 -13.32 -2.65
C GLU A 29 6.95 -12.81 -1.57
N SER A 30 8.26 -13.01 -1.81
CA SER A 30 9.32 -12.48 -0.93
C SER A 30 9.56 -10.98 -1.15
N THR A 31 8.98 -10.40 -2.20
CA THR A 31 9.16 -9.00 -2.54
C THR A 31 8.08 -8.16 -1.86
N ASN A 32 8.48 -7.36 -0.90
CA ASN A 32 7.60 -6.37 -0.29
C ASN A 32 7.34 -5.25 -1.30
N ARG A 33 6.13 -5.18 -1.83
CA ARG A 33 5.68 -4.08 -2.69
C ARG A 33 4.90 -3.08 -1.84
N LEU A 34 5.16 -1.81 -2.06
CA LEU A 34 4.41 -0.73 -1.45
C LEU A 34 3.30 -0.28 -2.42
N ASN A 35 2.10 -0.12 -1.90
CA ASN A 35 0.97 0.44 -2.64
C ASN A 35 0.36 1.59 -1.86
N PHE A 36 -0.14 2.59 -2.59
CA PHE A 36 -1.06 3.56 -2.00
C PHE A 36 -2.44 2.91 -1.84
N VAL A 37 -3.08 3.18 -0.72
CA VAL A 37 -4.46 2.73 -0.49
C VAL A 37 -5.41 3.77 -1.08
N TYR A 38 -6.26 3.32 -1.99
CA TYR A 38 -7.32 4.10 -2.58
C TYR A 38 -8.66 3.56 -2.11
N GLU A 39 -9.59 4.45 -1.78
CA GLU A 39 -10.97 4.01 -1.50
C GLU A 39 -11.59 3.45 -2.78
N ALA A 40 -11.81 2.14 -2.83
CA ALA A 40 -12.15 1.36 -4.03
C ALA A 40 -13.53 1.68 -4.64
N TYR A 41 -14.27 2.65 -4.12
CA TYR A 41 -15.66 2.88 -4.49
C TYR A 41 -15.94 4.25 -5.14
N THR A 42 -14.96 5.14 -5.19
CA THR A 42 -15.08 6.44 -5.84
C THR A 42 -14.18 6.50 -7.07
N LYS A 43 -14.73 6.87 -8.20
CA LYS A 43 -14.11 6.79 -9.54
C LYS A 43 -12.93 7.74 -9.81
N SER A 44 -12.51 8.56 -8.84
CA SER A 44 -11.47 9.59 -9.03
C SER A 44 -10.30 9.46 -8.06
N ASP A 45 -10.00 8.31 -7.62
CA ASP A 45 -9.32 7.96 -6.39
C ASP A 45 -7.81 8.18 -6.39
N THR A 46 -7.26 8.59 -7.53
CA THR A 46 -5.85 8.96 -7.66
C THR A 46 -5.59 10.46 -7.47
N LEU A 47 -6.64 11.26 -7.28
CA LEU A 47 -6.55 12.71 -7.14
C LEU A 47 -7.11 13.17 -5.81
N ILE A 48 -6.26 13.80 -5.00
CA ILE A 48 -6.67 14.42 -3.74
C ILE A 48 -6.58 15.95 -3.95
N PRO A 49 -7.68 16.62 -4.31
CA PRO A 49 -7.66 18.05 -4.54
C PRO A 49 -7.41 18.80 -3.22
N ARG A 50 -6.54 19.81 -3.27
CA ARG A 50 -6.27 20.73 -2.16
C ARG A 50 -6.18 22.15 -2.66
N THR A 51 -6.64 23.10 -1.85
CA THR A 51 -6.56 24.52 -2.16
C THR A 51 -6.42 25.33 -0.87
N PHE A 52 -5.67 26.42 -0.94
CA PHE A 52 -5.57 27.41 0.14
C PHE A 52 -6.53 28.58 -0.03
N VAL A 53 -7.34 28.61 -1.09
CA VAL A 53 -8.20 29.77 -1.43
C VAL A 53 -9.17 30.12 -0.33
N TYR A 54 -9.71 29.14 0.37
CA TYR A 54 -10.69 29.33 1.44
C TYR A 54 -10.07 29.39 2.84
N ASP A 55 -8.75 29.19 2.92
CA ASP A 55 -8.02 29.25 4.17
C ASP A 55 -7.56 30.68 4.50
N PRO A 56 -7.49 31.08 5.78
CA PRO A 56 -6.93 32.38 6.16
C PRO A 56 -5.48 32.48 5.69
N GLU A 57 -5.02 33.70 5.38
CA GLU A 57 -3.66 33.94 4.90
C GLU A 57 -2.57 33.49 5.88
N THR A 58 -2.90 33.41 7.16
CA THR A 58 -2.02 32.90 8.21
C THR A 58 -1.75 31.41 8.12
N LYS A 59 -2.58 30.64 7.39
CA LYS A 59 -2.35 29.23 7.14
C LYS A 59 -1.41 29.07 5.95
N VAL A 60 -0.15 28.84 6.24
CA VAL A 60 0.93 28.68 5.25
C VAL A 60 1.24 27.21 4.90
N PHE A 61 0.77 26.27 5.71
CA PHE A 61 0.95 24.84 5.50
C PHE A 61 -0.37 24.09 5.56
N ASP A 62 -0.46 23.02 4.78
CA ASP A 62 -1.53 22.02 4.86
C ASP A 62 -0.92 20.63 4.71
N THR A 63 -1.48 19.62 5.39
CA THR A 63 -0.94 18.26 5.34
C THR A 63 -1.95 17.31 4.73
N VAL A 64 -1.53 16.68 3.66
CA VAL A 64 -2.24 15.54 3.05
C VAL A 64 -1.66 14.26 3.61
N TRP A 65 -2.52 13.41 4.17
CA TRP A 65 -2.12 12.11 4.66
C TRP A 65 -2.41 11.05 3.60
N LEU A 66 -1.35 10.37 3.17
CA LEU A 66 -1.46 9.24 2.26
C LEU A 66 -1.43 7.95 3.07
N GLU A 67 -2.33 7.04 2.74
CA GLU A 67 -2.32 5.69 3.29
C GLU A 67 -1.53 4.79 2.37
N VAL A 68 -0.58 4.05 2.95
CA VAL A 68 0.28 3.12 2.23
C VAL A 68 0.17 1.74 2.87
N THR A 69 0.20 0.72 2.05
CA THR A 69 0.20 -0.68 2.50
C THR A 69 1.28 -1.47 1.80
N THR A 70 1.82 -2.47 2.47
CA THR A 70 2.72 -3.43 1.83
C THR A 70 1.98 -4.71 1.47
N MET A 71 2.24 -5.21 0.28
CA MET A 71 1.97 -6.59 -0.09
C MET A 71 3.09 -7.48 0.46
N GLY A 72 2.74 -8.58 1.10
CA GLY A 72 3.69 -9.52 1.68
C GLY A 72 3.43 -9.79 3.15
N TYR A 73 4.39 -10.45 3.79
CA TYR A 73 4.26 -10.82 5.19
C TYR A 73 4.46 -9.63 6.12
N ILE A 74 3.71 -9.63 7.23
CA ILE A 74 3.99 -8.76 8.37
C ILE A 74 5.33 -9.19 8.96
N VAL A 75 6.23 -8.24 9.17
CA VAL A 75 7.55 -8.47 9.76
C VAL A 75 7.74 -7.66 11.04
N ASP A 76 8.52 -8.19 11.96
CA ASP A 76 8.79 -7.57 13.26
C ASP A 76 9.87 -6.46 13.21
N GLN A 77 10.10 -5.92 12.01
CA GLN A 77 11.04 -4.83 11.77
C GLN A 77 10.36 -3.68 11.05
N GLU A 78 10.76 -2.45 11.38
CA GLU A 78 10.32 -1.28 10.62
C GLU A 78 10.88 -1.32 9.19
N ARG A 79 10.09 -0.82 8.24
CA ARG A 79 10.45 -0.75 6.82
C ARG A 79 10.38 0.69 6.36
N LYS A 80 11.53 1.30 6.16
CA LYS A 80 11.66 2.65 5.60
C LYS A 80 11.49 2.60 4.10
N PHE A 81 10.92 3.66 3.55
CA PHE A 81 10.79 3.86 2.12
C PHE A 81 10.98 5.34 1.77
N VAL A 82 11.12 5.64 0.50
CA VAL A 82 11.30 6.99 -0.02
C VAL A 82 10.10 7.33 -0.90
N LEU A 83 9.63 8.57 -0.80
CA LEU A 83 8.68 9.15 -1.74
C LEU A 83 9.45 9.96 -2.78
N GLU A 84 9.02 9.85 -4.03
CA GLU A 84 9.55 10.62 -5.13
C GLU A 84 8.42 11.27 -5.92
N GLN A 85 8.65 12.49 -6.38
CA GLN A 85 7.74 13.14 -7.30
C GLN A 85 7.97 12.62 -8.71
N VAL A 86 6.93 12.09 -9.33
CA VAL A 86 6.96 11.72 -10.74
C VAL A 86 6.59 12.94 -11.59
N SER A 87 7.47 13.27 -12.55
CA SER A 87 7.22 14.35 -13.50
C SER A 87 6.04 14.01 -14.41
N THR A 88 5.05 14.90 -14.47
CA THR A 88 3.85 14.74 -15.31
C THR A 88 3.79 15.77 -16.45
N GLY A 89 4.82 16.59 -16.65
CA GLY A 89 4.88 17.61 -17.69
C GLY A 89 4.96 19.04 -17.15
N GLU A 90 4.24 19.99 -17.76
CA GLU A 90 4.25 21.40 -17.37
C GLU A 90 3.43 21.66 -16.09
N ASN A 91 3.73 22.77 -15.39
CA ASN A 91 3.05 23.22 -14.18
C ASN A 91 3.14 22.24 -13.00
N GLN A 92 4.32 21.70 -12.78
CA GLN A 92 4.56 20.81 -11.65
C GLN A 92 4.81 21.59 -10.35
N ALA A 93 4.45 20.96 -9.23
CA ALA A 93 4.85 21.45 -7.94
C ALA A 93 6.37 21.35 -7.77
N GLU A 94 6.99 22.35 -7.15
CA GLU A 94 8.42 22.38 -6.87
C GLU A 94 8.66 22.09 -5.39
N ALA A 95 9.63 21.20 -5.12
CA ALA A 95 10.07 20.88 -3.78
C ALA A 95 10.57 22.13 -3.06
N ASP A 96 10.26 22.25 -1.78
CA ASP A 96 10.55 23.40 -0.90
C ASP A 96 9.90 24.73 -1.28
N VAL A 97 9.26 24.81 -2.44
CA VAL A 97 8.40 25.93 -2.84
C VAL A 97 6.93 25.62 -2.55
N HIS A 98 6.40 24.56 -3.14
CA HIS A 98 4.99 24.19 -3.06
C HIS A 98 4.70 23.08 -2.06
N TYR A 99 5.71 22.33 -1.66
CA TYR A 99 5.64 21.31 -0.61
C TYR A 99 7.00 21.15 0.08
N ILE A 100 7.03 20.60 1.28
CA ILE A 100 8.29 20.22 1.95
C ILE A 100 8.88 19.04 1.21
N ALA A 101 10.14 19.15 0.75
CA ALA A 101 10.84 18.07 0.04
C ALA A 101 10.80 16.76 0.85
N PHE A 102 10.64 15.63 0.18
CA PHE A 102 10.46 14.34 0.85
C PHE A 102 11.71 13.86 1.58
N ASP A 103 12.88 14.34 1.21
CA ASP A 103 14.16 14.12 1.88
C ASP A 103 14.48 15.14 2.97
N ASN A 104 13.55 16.07 3.24
CA ASN A 104 13.73 17.04 4.31
C ASN A 104 13.65 16.34 5.68
N SER A 105 14.58 16.67 6.58
CA SER A 105 14.70 16.09 7.93
C SER A 105 13.42 16.20 8.78
N LEU A 106 12.51 17.10 8.45
CA LEU A 106 11.23 17.25 9.15
C LEU A 106 10.25 16.11 8.83
N VAL A 107 10.37 15.47 7.67
CA VAL A 107 9.39 14.50 7.17
C VAL A 107 9.99 13.14 6.80
N GLU A 108 11.26 13.06 6.40
CA GLU A 108 11.89 11.82 5.94
C GLU A 108 11.77 10.65 6.93
N GLY A 109 11.87 10.95 8.23
CA GLY A 109 11.73 9.95 9.29
C GLY A 109 10.31 9.40 9.46
N LEU A 110 9.30 10.02 8.81
CA LEU A 110 7.89 9.61 8.88
C LEU A 110 7.52 8.60 7.79
N TYR A 111 8.40 8.38 6.80
CA TYR A 111 8.15 7.44 5.69
C TYR A 111 8.59 6.04 6.08
N VAL A 112 7.81 5.45 6.99
CA VAL A 112 8.11 4.15 7.59
C VAL A 112 6.83 3.36 7.83
N ILE A 113 6.88 2.05 7.54
CA ILE A 113 5.88 1.10 8.01
C ILE A 113 6.40 0.51 9.32
N PRO A 114 5.67 0.71 10.43
CA PRO A 114 6.12 0.23 11.73
C PRO A 114 6.26 -1.30 11.80
N ALA A 115 7.11 -1.78 12.69
CA ALA A 115 7.22 -3.20 13.00
C ALA A 115 5.86 -3.80 13.36
N GLY A 116 5.58 -5.00 12.90
CA GLY A 116 4.32 -5.70 13.13
C GLY A 116 3.10 -5.11 12.40
N LYS A 117 3.30 -4.17 11.47
CA LYS A 117 2.24 -3.56 10.65
C LYS A 117 2.50 -3.80 9.16
N ASN A 118 1.44 -3.78 8.38
CA ASN A 118 1.49 -3.80 6.92
C ASN A 118 1.01 -2.48 6.29
N GLU A 119 0.64 -1.50 7.11
CA GLU A 119 0.09 -0.21 6.69
C GLU A 119 0.68 0.93 7.50
N ALA A 120 0.70 2.12 6.92
CA ALA A 120 1.07 3.37 7.57
C ALA A 120 0.34 4.55 6.93
N ARG A 121 0.25 5.66 7.68
CA ARG A 121 -0.16 6.96 7.14
C ARG A 121 1.04 7.88 7.10
N VAL A 122 1.31 8.45 5.94
CA VAL A 122 2.49 9.29 5.74
C VAL A 122 2.09 10.67 5.22
N PRO A 123 2.77 11.74 5.67
CA PRO A 123 2.39 13.10 5.35
C PRO A 123 3.02 13.56 4.03
N VAL A 124 2.25 14.34 3.26
CA VAL A 124 2.75 15.27 2.26
C VAL A 124 2.38 16.68 2.75
N VAL A 125 3.37 17.47 3.12
CA VAL A 125 3.17 18.79 3.68
C VAL A 125 3.22 19.82 2.57
N LEU A 126 2.08 20.39 2.22
CA LEU A 126 1.93 21.43 1.22
C LEU A 126 2.30 22.80 1.82
N LYS A 127 2.89 23.65 1.00
CA LYS A 127 3.23 25.03 1.33
C LYS A 127 2.41 25.99 0.47
N ARG A 128 1.88 27.02 1.10
CA ARG A 128 1.22 28.12 0.38
C ARG A 128 2.28 28.98 -0.29
N ASP A 129 2.18 29.10 -1.61
CA ASP A 129 3.05 29.96 -2.41
C ASP A 129 2.21 30.84 -3.35
N PRO A 130 2.62 32.11 -3.58
CA PRO A 130 1.88 33.03 -4.47
C PRO A 130 1.78 32.55 -5.93
N SER A 131 2.65 31.63 -6.37
CA SER A 131 2.59 31.04 -7.71
C SER A 131 1.45 30.05 -7.88
N LEU A 132 0.89 29.51 -6.77
CA LEU A 132 -0.30 28.68 -6.80
C LEU A 132 -1.50 29.57 -7.14
N LYS A 133 -1.87 29.56 -8.41
CA LYS A 133 -3.04 30.34 -8.89
C LYS A 133 -4.32 29.69 -8.38
N SER A 134 -5.19 30.54 -7.87
CA SER A 134 -6.57 30.18 -7.50
C SER A 134 -7.41 29.86 -8.73
#